data_e0f7b408c90534795b41173b249bf35b
#
_entry.id   e0f7b408c90534795b41173b249bf35b
#
_cell.length_a   1.000
_cell.length_b   1.000
_cell.length_c   1.000
_cell.angle_alpha   90.00
_cell.angle_beta   90.00
_cell.angle_gamma   90.00
#
_symmetry.space_group_name_H-M   'P 1'
#
loop_
_entity.id
_entity.type
_entity.pdbx_description
1 polymer ?
#
loop_
_entity_poly.entity_id
_entity_poly.type
_entity_poly.pdbx_seq_one_letter_code
_entity_poly.pdbx_strand_id
1 'polypeptide(L)'
;MKYRLLDILACPYDKKFPLKLIVFSEKKYERRQVKFEKMPVCEIYCGLFRKDVKELDLSKVDCEECIKLEVVEGVLICEECKRWYPIRDEIPILLPDELRNKEEDLKFMEKYKDKFPEEILRGGKPFNLSSSLEE
;
A
#
# COMPACT_ATOMS: atom_id res chain seq x y z
N MET A 1 6.20 3.95 -4.14
CA MET A 1 6.30 3.72 -2.68
C MET A 1 7.28 2.59 -2.39
N LYS A 2 8.16 2.80 -1.47
CA LYS A 2 9.06 1.73 -0.99
C LYS A 2 8.31 0.83 -0.01
N TYR A 3 8.59 -0.47 -0.07
CA TYR A 3 7.95 -1.43 0.84
C TYR A 3 8.19 -1.12 2.32
N ARG A 4 9.35 -0.56 2.65
CA ARG A 4 9.68 -0.21 4.04
C ARG A 4 8.71 0.79 4.67
N LEU A 5 7.98 1.56 3.87
CA LEU A 5 7.02 2.52 4.40
C LEU A 5 5.88 1.84 5.17
N LEU A 6 5.58 0.58 4.87
CA LEU A 6 4.55 -0.16 5.62
C LEU A 6 4.91 -0.35 7.09
N ASP A 7 6.19 -0.24 7.43
CA ASP A 7 6.65 -0.31 8.83
C ASP A 7 6.27 0.93 9.65
N ILE A 8 5.93 2.03 8.97
CA ILE A 8 5.65 3.31 9.64
C ILE A 8 4.29 3.92 9.29
N LEU A 9 3.57 3.36 8.32
CA LEU A 9 2.28 3.90 7.90
C LEU A 9 1.12 3.23 8.64
N ALA A 10 0.18 4.05 9.11
CA ALA A 10 -1.06 3.60 9.72
C ALA A 10 -2.22 4.40 9.15
N CYS A 11 -3.45 3.90 9.32
CA CYS A 11 -4.63 4.63 8.88
C CYS A 11 -4.71 5.98 9.61
N PRO A 12 -4.84 7.11 8.87
CA PRO A 12 -4.94 8.43 9.51
C PRO A 12 -6.15 8.58 10.43
N TYR A 13 -7.21 7.80 10.23
CA TYR A 13 -8.45 7.91 11.00
C TYR A 13 -8.45 7.06 12.26
N ASP A 14 -8.19 5.75 12.14
CA ASP A 14 -8.30 4.84 13.27
C ASP A 14 -6.98 4.28 13.77
N LYS A 15 -5.89 4.69 13.13
CA LYS A 15 -4.51 4.27 13.49
C LYS A 15 -4.24 2.79 13.30
N LYS A 16 -5.08 2.08 12.54
CA LYS A 16 -4.85 0.67 12.22
C LYS A 16 -3.49 0.48 11.57
N PHE A 17 -2.71 -0.47 12.07
CA PHE A 17 -1.37 -0.81 11.59
C PHE A 17 -1.20 -2.34 11.62
N PRO A 18 -0.59 -2.94 10.62
CA PRO A 18 -0.19 -2.32 9.37
C PRO A 18 -1.37 -2.17 8.40
N LEU A 19 -1.19 -1.32 7.38
CA LEU A 19 -2.15 -1.24 6.28
C LEU A 19 -1.92 -2.41 5.33
N LYS A 20 -3.00 -2.89 4.70
CA LYS A 20 -2.90 -3.94 3.70
C LYS A 20 -2.46 -3.33 2.38
N LEU A 21 -1.45 -3.91 1.75
CA LEU A 21 -0.93 -3.46 0.47
C LEU A 21 -1.33 -4.42 -0.65
N ILE A 22 -1.83 -3.87 -1.75
CA ILE A 22 -2.04 -4.61 -2.99
C ILE A 22 -1.24 -3.88 -4.07
N VAL A 23 -0.32 -4.57 -4.73
CA VAL A 23 0.55 -4.01 -5.76
C VAL A 23 -0.08 -4.24 -7.13
N PHE A 24 -0.24 -3.16 -7.92
CA PHE A 24 -0.73 -3.26 -9.29
C PHE A 24 0.41 -3.21 -10.29
N SER A 25 1.42 -2.39 -10.03
CA SER A 25 2.65 -2.39 -10.83
C SER A 25 3.85 -2.04 -9.96
N GLU A 26 4.99 -2.61 -10.31
CA GLU A 26 6.23 -2.49 -9.53
C GLU A 26 7.39 -2.22 -10.49
N LYS A 27 8.36 -1.45 -10.03
CA LYS A 27 9.58 -1.15 -10.78
C LYS A 27 10.79 -1.42 -9.92
N LYS A 28 11.86 -1.94 -10.53
CA LYS A 28 13.11 -2.18 -9.85
C LYS A 28 14.17 -1.19 -10.36
N TYR A 29 14.80 -0.48 -9.43
CA TYR A 29 15.87 0.47 -9.71
C TYR A 29 17.20 -0.22 -9.45
N GLU A 30 17.73 -0.93 -10.44
CA GLU A 30 18.94 -1.74 -10.32
C GLU A 30 20.17 -0.97 -9.84
N ARG A 31 20.27 0.30 -10.23
CA ARG A 31 21.43 1.15 -9.88
C ARG A 31 21.36 1.75 -8.49
N ARG A 32 20.22 1.60 -7.81
CA ARG A 32 20.06 2.12 -6.46
C ARG A 32 20.89 1.29 -5.50
N GLN A 33 21.84 1.93 -4.82
CA GLN A 33 22.69 1.25 -3.86
C GLN A 33 22.64 1.99 -2.54
N VAL A 34 22.13 1.31 -1.52
CA VAL A 34 22.08 1.83 -0.16
C VAL A 34 22.57 0.71 0.75
N LYS A 35 23.54 1.03 1.59
CA LYS A 35 24.04 0.07 2.59
C LYS A 35 23.41 0.40 3.93
N PHE A 36 22.94 -0.63 4.59
CA PHE A 36 22.34 -0.50 5.91
C PHE A 36 23.28 -1.11 6.96
N GLU A 37 23.44 -0.39 8.09
CA GLU A 37 24.25 -0.89 9.21
C GLU A 37 23.57 -2.05 9.92
N LYS A 38 22.25 -2.14 9.84
CA LYS A 38 21.47 -3.17 10.50
C LYS A 38 20.41 -3.73 9.55
N MET A 39 20.29 -5.03 9.50
CA MET A 39 19.21 -5.74 8.80
C MET A 39 18.54 -6.73 9.75
N PRO A 40 17.20 -6.79 9.77
CA PRO A 40 16.28 -6.04 8.92
C PRO A 40 16.23 -4.56 9.31
N VAL A 41 16.05 -3.70 8.32
CA VAL A 41 15.93 -2.25 8.53
C VAL A 41 14.61 -1.90 9.20
N CYS A 42 13.52 -2.57 8.79
CA CYS A 42 12.20 -2.39 9.39
C CYS A 42 12.22 -2.89 10.84
N GLU A 43 11.52 -2.19 11.71
CA GLU A 43 11.53 -2.51 13.14
C GLU A 43 10.39 -3.43 13.56
N ILE A 44 9.22 -3.26 13.00
CA ILE A 44 8.02 -3.97 13.43
C ILE A 44 7.43 -4.85 12.32
N TYR A 45 7.31 -4.31 11.11
CA TYR A 45 6.62 -4.96 10.00
C TYR A 45 7.43 -4.88 8.72
N CYS A 46 7.57 -6.02 8.03
CA CYS A 46 8.24 -6.07 6.73
C CYS A 46 7.20 -6.00 5.61
N GLY A 47 7.16 -4.87 4.89
CA GLY A 47 6.20 -4.66 3.81
C GLY A 47 6.40 -5.58 2.61
N LEU A 48 7.64 -5.98 2.34
CA LEU A 48 7.92 -6.87 1.20
C LEU A 48 7.38 -8.29 1.44
N PHE A 49 7.62 -8.84 2.62
CA PHE A 49 7.16 -10.19 2.97
C PHE A 49 5.77 -10.20 3.60
N ARG A 50 5.22 -9.03 3.94
CA ARG A 50 3.92 -8.87 4.62
C ARG A 50 3.83 -9.67 5.92
N LYS A 51 4.89 -9.58 6.72
CA LYS A 51 5.02 -10.28 7.99
C LYS A 51 5.62 -9.36 9.05
N ASP A 52 5.32 -9.65 10.31
CA ASP A 52 6.01 -9.00 11.41
C ASP A 52 7.50 -9.35 11.35
N VAL A 53 8.35 -8.39 11.70
CA VAL A 53 9.80 -8.59 11.65
C VAL A 53 10.23 -9.80 12.49
N LYS A 54 9.60 -9.99 13.63
CA LYS A 54 9.91 -11.14 14.52
C LYS A 54 9.62 -12.51 13.91
N GLU A 55 8.81 -12.55 12.84
CA GLU A 55 8.44 -13.80 12.16
C GLU A 55 9.27 -14.04 10.89
N LEU A 56 10.18 -13.11 10.55
CA LEU A 56 10.98 -13.23 9.34
C LEU A 56 12.07 -14.31 9.47
N ASP A 57 12.29 -15.01 8.36
CA ASP A 57 13.46 -15.86 8.20
C ASP A 57 14.60 -14.93 7.75
N LEU A 58 15.50 -14.62 8.69
CA LEU A 58 16.58 -13.65 8.45
C LEU A 58 17.54 -14.08 7.35
N SER A 59 17.62 -15.38 7.06
CA SER A 59 18.47 -15.86 5.95
C SER A 59 17.93 -15.46 4.57
N LYS A 60 16.63 -15.10 4.48
CA LYS A 60 15.97 -14.70 3.24
C LYS A 60 15.77 -13.19 3.11
N VAL A 61 16.11 -12.43 4.14
CA VAL A 61 15.90 -10.99 4.16
C VAL A 61 17.08 -10.28 3.49
N ASP A 62 16.77 -9.45 2.50
CA ASP A 62 17.74 -8.60 1.83
C ASP A 62 17.17 -7.21 1.65
N CYS A 63 17.41 -6.36 2.64
CA CYS A 63 16.88 -4.99 2.64
C CYS A 63 17.55 -4.11 1.57
N GLU A 64 18.77 -4.42 1.15
CA GLU A 64 19.44 -3.69 0.08
C GLU A 64 18.78 -3.98 -1.27
N GLU A 65 18.27 -5.18 -1.48
CA GLU A 65 17.47 -5.50 -2.67
C GLU A 65 16.05 -4.92 -2.55
N CYS A 66 15.46 -4.99 -1.35
CA CYS A 66 14.14 -4.43 -1.10
C CYS A 66 14.06 -2.94 -1.45
N ILE A 67 15.08 -2.17 -1.08
CA ILE A 67 15.09 -0.73 -1.33
C ILE A 67 15.14 -0.36 -2.82
N LYS A 68 15.54 -1.30 -3.68
CA LYS A 68 15.54 -1.10 -5.13
C LYS A 68 14.13 -1.19 -5.73
N LEU A 69 13.20 -1.80 -5.01
CA LEU A 69 11.84 -1.99 -5.48
C LEU A 69 10.96 -0.80 -5.13
N GLU A 70 10.15 -0.35 -6.10
CA GLU A 70 9.15 0.69 -5.90
C GLU A 70 7.79 0.17 -6.36
N VAL A 71 6.78 0.37 -5.51
CA VAL A 71 5.39 0.19 -5.92
C VAL A 71 5.00 1.43 -6.71
N VAL A 72 4.77 1.27 -8.01
CA VAL A 72 4.42 2.38 -8.91
C VAL A 72 2.94 2.70 -8.78
N GLU A 73 2.11 1.67 -8.90
CA GLU A 73 0.66 1.77 -8.73
C GLU A 73 0.21 0.67 -7.78
N GLY A 74 -0.69 1.01 -6.90
CA GLY A 74 -1.21 0.06 -5.94
C GLY A 74 -2.24 0.70 -5.02
N VAL A 75 -2.61 0.01 -3.97
CA VAL A 75 -3.57 0.51 -2.99
C VAL A 75 -3.19 0.06 -1.58
N LEU A 76 -3.36 0.96 -0.64
CA LEU A 76 -3.27 0.67 0.78
C LEU A 76 -4.69 0.63 1.34
N ILE A 77 -5.01 -0.37 2.13
CA ILE A 77 -6.36 -0.57 2.65
C ILE A 77 -6.31 -0.67 4.17
N CYS A 78 -7.19 0.10 4.83
CA CYS A 78 -7.46 -0.08 6.24
C CYS A 78 -8.61 -1.08 6.37
N GLU A 79 -8.31 -2.27 6.88
CA GLU A 79 -9.32 -3.32 7.01
C GLU A 79 -10.36 -3.01 8.08
N GLU A 80 -10.05 -2.08 9.00
CA GLU A 80 -10.92 -1.68 10.10
C GLU A 80 -12.06 -0.77 9.63
N CYS A 81 -11.72 0.35 8.98
CA CYS A 81 -12.73 1.32 8.55
C CYS A 81 -13.07 1.24 7.05
N LYS A 82 -12.41 0.35 6.33
CA LYS A 82 -12.62 0.15 4.88
C LYS A 82 -12.21 1.35 4.02
N ARG A 83 -11.38 2.24 4.56
CA ARG A 83 -10.78 3.29 3.74
C ARG A 83 -9.64 2.73 2.90
N TRP A 84 -9.51 3.27 1.69
CA TRP A 84 -8.45 2.88 0.79
C TRP A 84 -7.69 4.11 0.33
N TYR A 85 -6.40 3.94 0.11
CA TYR A 85 -5.49 5.04 -0.22
C TYR A 85 -4.71 4.62 -1.46
N PRO A 86 -4.89 5.34 -2.60
CA PRO A 86 -4.20 4.95 -3.83
C PRO A 86 -2.70 5.26 -3.76
N ILE A 87 -1.93 4.43 -4.45
CA ILE A 87 -0.52 4.70 -4.72
C ILE A 87 -0.45 4.99 -6.21
N ARG A 88 -0.05 6.21 -6.57
CA ARG A 88 0.06 6.64 -7.96
C ARG A 88 1.43 7.25 -8.19
N ASP A 89 2.08 6.85 -9.29
CA ASP A 89 3.42 7.35 -9.64
C ASP A 89 4.39 7.27 -8.47
N GLU A 90 4.40 6.12 -7.78
CA GLU A 90 5.26 5.82 -6.63
C GLU A 90 4.91 6.58 -5.35
N ILE A 91 3.79 7.33 -5.33
CA ILE A 91 3.40 8.17 -4.20
C ILE A 91 2.14 7.63 -3.54
N PRO A 92 2.21 7.23 -2.25
CA PRO A 92 1.00 6.88 -1.50
C PRO A 92 0.25 8.16 -1.10
N ILE A 93 -1.06 8.16 -1.33
CA ILE A 93 -1.91 9.33 -1.11
C ILE A 93 -2.81 9.07 0.09
N LEU A 94 -2.36 9.48 1.28
CA LEU A 94 -3.08 9.29 2.53
C LEU A 94 -3.76 10.60 2.96
N LEU A 95 -4.63 11.11 2.10
CA LEU A 95 -5.36 12.35 2.35
C LEU A 95 -6.63 12.10 3.15
N PRO A 96 -7.06 13.06 3.99
CA PRO A 96 -8.37 13.01 4.61
C PRO A 96 -9.49 13.06 3.56
N ASP A 97 -10.66 12.54 3.92
CA ASP A 97 -11.77 12.36 2.97
C ASP A 97 -12.12 13.65 2.22
N GLU A 98 -12.15 14.79 2.93
CA GLU A 98 -12.51 16.08 2.35
C GLU A 98 -11.49 16.61 1.35
N LEU A 99 -10.28 16.10 1.34
CA LEU A 99 -9.23 16.49 0.39
C LEU A 99 -9.10 15.51 -0.77
N ARG A 100 -9.87 14.41 -0.74
CA ARG A 100 -9.84 13.41 -1.81
C ARG A 100 -10.65 13.90 -3.01
N ASN A 101 -10.14 13.65 -4.22
CA ASN A 101 -10.85 13.98 -5.46
C ASN A 101 -11.67 12.77 -5.91
N LYS A 102 -13.00 12.88 -5.82
CA LYS A 102 -13.91 11.78 -6.13
C LYS A 102 -13.74 11.27 -7.56
N GLU A 103 -13.65 12.17 -8.52
CA GLU A 103 -13.54 11.79 -9.93
C GLU A 103 -12.26 11.02 -10.21
N GLU A 104 -11.12 11.51 -9.72
CA GLU A 104 -9.83 10.84 -9.89
C GLU A 104 -9.79 9.49 -9.16
N ASP A 105 -10.35 9.44 -7.96
CA ASP A 105 -10.38 8.22 -7.16
C ASP A 105 -11.23 7.14 -7.82
N LEU A 106 -12.40 7.52 -8.35
CA LEU A 106 -13.27 6.56 -9.03
C LEU A 106 -12.66 6.08 -10.34
N LYS A 107 -11.97 6.94 -11.08
CA LYS A 107 -11.24 6.54 -12.28
C LYS A 107 -10.14 5.54 -11.95
N PHE A 108 -9.40 5.79 -10.88
CA PHE A 108 -8.35 4.88 -10.42
C PHE A 108 -8.94 3.51 -10.04
N MET A 109 -10.01 3.51 -9.26
CA MET A 109 -10.68 2.27 -8.84
C MET A 109 -11.24 1.50 -10.04
N GLU A 110 -11.86 2.20 -11.01
CA GLU A 110 -12.39 1.58 -12.22
C GLU A 110 -11.27 0.94 -13.06
N LYS A 111 -10.15 1.64 -13.20
CA LYS A 111 -8.99 1.14 -13.94
C LYS A 111 -8.46 -0.18 -13.37
N TYR A 112 -8.47 -0.31 -12.06
CA TYR A 112 -7.92 -1.48 -11.37
C TYR A 112 -8.97 -2.34 -10.69
N LYS A 113 -10.24 -2.23 -11.11
CA LYS A 113 -11.35 -2.93 -10.42
C LYS A 113 -11.15 -4.44 -10.30
N ASP A 114 -10.47 -5.06 -11.26
CA ASP A 114 -10.21 -6.51 -11.22
C ASP A 114 -9.19 -6.89 -10.14
N LYS A 115 -8.48 -5.91 -9.60
CA LYS A 115 -7.42 -6.11 -8.59
C LYS A 115 -7.82 -5.64 -7.20
N PHE A 116 -8.90 -4.87 -7.08
CA PHE A 116 -9.43 -4.45 -5.79
C PHE A 116 -10.25 -5.57 -5.15
N PRO A 117 -10.19 -5.73 -3.81
CA PRO A 117 -11.13 -6.61 -3.13
C PRO A 117 -12.57 -6.13 -3.36
N GLU A 118 -13.49 -7.08 -3.54
CA GLU A 118 -14.89 -6.73 -3.81
C GLU A 118 -15.49 -5.91 -2.68
N GLU A 119 -15.17 -6.22 -1.42
CA GLU A 119 -15.66 -5.46 -0.28
C GLU A 119 -15.29 -3.98 -0.33
N ILE A 120 -14.14 -3.65 -0.94
CA ILE A 120 -13.70 -2.27 -1.10
C ILE A 120 -14.36 -1.63 -2.33
N LEU A 121 -14.58 -2.39 -3.40
CA LEU A 121 -15.33 -1.90 -4.56
C LEU A 121 -16.75 -1.52 -4.19
N ARG A 122 -17.38 -2.23 -3.25
CA ARG A 122 -18.77 -2.01 -2.84
C ARG A 122 -18.93 -1.11 -1.63
N GLY A 123 -18.00 -1.17 -0.69
CA GLY A 123 -18.12 -0.45 0.59
C GLY A 123 -16.93 0.35 1.01
N GLY A 124 -15.93 0.51 0.13
CA GLY A 124 -14.73 1.29 0.46
C GLY A 124 -15.02 2.77 0.67
N LYS A 125 -14.25 3.39 1.54
CA LYS A 125 -14.39 4.82 1.86
C LYS A 125 -13.15 5.58 1.41
N PRO A 126 -13.29 6.86 1.06
CA PRO A 126 -14.54 7.66 1.05
C PRO A 126 -15.41 7.42 -0.18
N PHE A 127 -14.90 6.77 -1.22
CA PHE A 127 -15.63 6.52 -2.47
C PHE A 127 -15.57 5.06 -2.87
N ASN A 128 -16.56 4.59 -3.60
CA ASN A 128 -16.59 3.23 -4.11
C ASN A 128 -17.45 3.15 -5.38
N LEU A 129 -17.47 1.96 -6.00
CA LEU A 129 -18.20 1.73 -7.25
C LEU A 129 -19.56 1.06 -7.04
N SER A 130 -20.09 1.05 -5.81
CA SER A 130 -21.33 0.33 -5.51
C SER A 130 -22.50 0.75 -6.39
N SER A 131 -22.66 2.05 -6.68
CA SER A 131 -23.71 2.55 -7.54
C SER A 131 -23.58 2.04 -8.98
N SER A 132 -22.35 1.87 -9.47
CA SER A 132 -22.09 1.36 -10.82
C SER A 132 -22.26 -0.15 -10.89
N LEU A 133 -21.97 -0.86 -9.79
CA LEU A 133 -22.06 -2.31 -9.73
C LEU A 133 -23.51 -2.81 -9.61
N GLU A 134 -24.40 -1.98 -9.09
CA GLU A 134 -25.82 -2.29 -8.95
C GLU A 134 -26.62 -2.08 -10.24
N GLU A 135 -26.05 -1.37 -11.17
CA GLU A 135 -26.62 -1.17 -12.50
C GLU A 135 -26.24 -2.33 -13.42
#